data_f165e3c00001efbd359689b90c1e11c9
#
_entry.id   f165e3c00001efbd359689b90c1e11c9
#
_cell.length_a   1.000
_cell.length_b   1.000
_cell.length_c   1.000
_cell.angle_alpha   90.00
_cell.angle_beta   90.00
_cell.angle_gamma   90.00
#
_symmetry.space_group_name_H-M   'P 1'
#
loop_
_entity.id
_entity.type
_entity.pdbx_description
1 polymer ?
#
loop_
_entity_poly.entity_id
_entity_poly.type
_entity_poly.pdbx_seq_one_letter_code
_entity_poly.pdbx_strand_id
1 'polypeptide(L)'
;MLESVFDPIGSIERSGGWGVFLREQILPIQVVAWIRSRFDRGAADNMTWYPNCFGHMIEGGISSRRLAEKLRSQGVPFASLFAGTTTMAAAVLNEMYTHPTLEHGTGGTVTELYVFDLGGVILFSNDAVARFFAETLHASIWSNQASLAVPSGELANNANNLVFKLPIPFVSRASLFLRTAVGSHLGATVHLNGGYDLSLGRGADTNRQNIDPVTGKETVDIRASASLYLDRQGSLLASLYWSRVDHRLLTVNVYPGALHDGFGAWLLVTRNEGFQIGISHRSALGSASAPSSHAEVRWPLWPRPRARC
;
A
#
# COMPACT_ATOMS: atom_id res chain seq x y z
N MET A 1 3.71 14.49 15.98
CA MET A 1 3.60 13.08 15.60
C MET A 1 4.13 12.12 16.65
N LEU A 2 5.36 12.23 17.14
CA LEU A 2 5.84 11.40 18.27
C LEU A 2 4.89 11.42 19.47
N GLU A 3 4.15 12.50 19.66
CA GLU A 3 3.09 12.58 20.68
C GLU A 3 2.02 11.50 20.51
N SER A 4 1.56 11.19 19.28
CA SER A 4 0.59 10.09 19.08
C SER A 4 1.14 8.73 19.47
N VAL A 5 2.47 8.54 19.41
CA VAL A 5 3.14 7.30 19.83
C VAL A 5 3.27 7.23 21.35
N PHE A 6 3.61 8.33 22.01
CA PHE A 6 3.90 8.34 23.45
C PHE A 6 2.75 8.87 24.32
N ASP A 7 1.83 9.65 23.73
CA ASP A 7 0.64 10.18 24.39
C ASP A 7 -0.59 10.04 23.48
N PRO A 8 -1.05 8.81 23.21
CA PRO A 8 -2.21 8.59 22.34
C PRO A 8 -3.50 9.17 22.93
N ILE A 9 -3.66 9.14 24.25
CA ILE A 9 -4.85 9.68 24.94
C ILE A 9 -4.91 11.19 24.77
N GLY A 10 -3.83 11.90 25.05
CA GLY A 10 -3.75 13.34 24.83
C GLY A 10 -3.94 13.73 23.36
N SER A 11 -3.48 12.90 22.43
CA SER A 11 -3.74 13.13 20.99
C SER A 11 -5.21 13.00 20.63
N ILE A 12 -5.93 12.04 21.22
CA ILE A 12 -7.39 11.89 21.06
C ILE A 12 -8.11 13.10 21.64
N GLU A 13 -7.72 13.55 22.83
CA GLU A 13 -8.34 14.70 23.50
C GLU A 13 -8.16 16.00 22.70
N ARG A 14 -6.95 16.25 22.20
CA ARG A 14 -6.64 17.39 21.33
C ARG A 14 -7.40 17.37 20.00
N SER A 15 -7.72 16.19 19.50
CA SER A 15 -8.48 16.00 18.24
C SER A 15 -10.01 16.10 18.42
N GLY A 16 -10.49 16.57 19.55
CA GLY A 16 -11.92 16.73 19.83
C GLY A 16 -12.51 15.71 20.81
N GLY A 17 -11.65 14.89 21.44
CA GLY A 17 -12.00 13.93 22.47
C GLY A 17 -12.56 12.61 21.95
N TRP A 18 -12.85 11.70 22.87
CA TRP A 18 -13.27 10.33 22.59
C TRP A 18 -14.53 10.22 21.73
N GLY A 19 -15.50 11.13 21.88
CA GLY A 19 -16.73 11.12 21.10
C GLY A 19 -16.49 11.37 19.61
N VAL A 20 -15.61 12.33 19.29
CA VAL A 20 -15.19 12.64 17.92
C VAL A 20 -14.35 11.49 17.38
N PHE A 21 -13.38 11.02 18.16
CA PHE A 21 -12.50 9.91 17.80
C PHE A 21 -13.28 8.64 17.42
N LEU A 22 -14.20 8.20 18.27
CA LEU A 22 -15.01 7.01 17.99
C LEU A 22 -15.86 7.18 16.72
N ARG A 23 -16.50 8.33 16.56
CA ARG A 23 -17.38 8.59 15.42
C ARG A 23 -16.61 8.73 14.11
N GLU A 24 -15.51 9.44 14.13
CA GLU A 24 -14.79 9.83 12.90
C GLU A 24 -13.65 8.87 12.53
N GLN A 25 -13.10 8.17 13.51
CA GLN A 25 -11.94 7.32 13.28
C GLN A 25 -12.25 5.81 13.39
N ILE A 26 -13.21 5.42 14.23
CA ILE A 26 -13.45 3.99 14.52
C ILE A 26 -14.71 3.45 13.85
N LEU A 27 -15.79 4.24 13.80
CA LEU A 27 -17.05 3.72 13.24
C LEU A 27 -17.01 3.66 11.72
N PRO A 28 -17.41 2.49 11.12
CA PRO A 28 -17.34 2.26 9.67
C PRO A 28 -18.39 3.07 8.85
N ILE A 29 -19.10 4.01 9.47
CA ILE A 29 -20.04 4.92 8.78
C ILE A 29 -19.36 5.61 7.59
N GLN A 30 -18.06 5.83 7.69
CA GLN A 30 -17.25 6.41 6.62
C GLN A 30 -17.09 5.51 5.39
N VAL A 31 -17.15 4.19 5.54
CA VAL A 31 -17.15 3.27 4.38
C VAL A 31 -18.36 3.52 3.50
N VAL A 32 -19.53 3.73 4.11
CA VAL A 32 -20.77 4.05 3.37
C VAL A 32 -20.67 5.43 2.72
N ALA A 33 -20.17 6.43 3.43
CA ALA A 33 -19.93 7.77 2.89
C ALA A 33 -18.91 7.74 1.75
N TRP A 34 -17.85 6.96 1.90
CA TRP A 34 -16.85 6.75 0.84
C TRP A 34 -17.45 6.08 -0.39
N ILE A 35 -18.21 4.99 -0.24
CA ILE A 35 -18.91 4.35 -1.37
C ILE A 35 -19.82 5.37 -2.08
N ARG A 36 -20.57 6.15 -1.32
CA ARG A 36 -21.48 7.17 -1.87
C ARG A 36 -20.73 8.26 -2.64
N SER A 37 -19.60 8.75 -2.11
CA SER A 37 -18.77 9.78 -2.77
C SER A 37 -18.19 9.33 -4.11
N ARG A 38 -18.04 8.02 -4.34
CA ARG A 38 -17.57 7.44 -5.62
C ARG A 38 -18.59 7.61 -6.76
N PHE A 39 -19.87 7.70 -6.42
CA PHE A 39 -20.93 7.94 -7.40
C PHE A 39 -21.18 9.44 -7.64
N ASP A 40 -20.81 10.30 -6.69
CA ASP A 40 -21.07 11.73 -6.69
C ASP A 40 -19.85 12.56 -7.12
N ARG A 41 -19.00 12.16 -7.98
CA ARG A 41 -17.85 12.91 -8.56
C ARG A 41 -17.24 14.01 -7.67
N GLY A 42 -17.25 13.85 -6.36
CA GLY A 42 -16.75 14.78 -5.36
C GLY A 42 -15.48 14.26 -4.68
N ALA A 43 -14.73 15.16 -4.05
CA ALA A 43 -13.64 14.78 -3.16
C ALA A 43 -14.19 13.97 -1.99
N ALA A 44 -13.59 12.82 -1.69
CA ALA A 44 -13.96 12.04 -0.51
C ALA A 44 -13.39 12.74 0.73
N ASP A 45 -14.26 13.15 1.64
CA ASP A 45 -13.86 13.64 2.94
C ASP A 45 -13.56 12.43 3.84
N ASN A 46 -12.42 12.47 4.50
CA ASN A 46 -12.04 11.56 5.59
C ASN A 46 -11.92 10.07 5.20
N MET A 47 -10.74 9.63 4.79
CA MET A 47 -10.46 8.29 4.26
C MET A 47 -9.84 7.34 5.29
N THR A 48 -10.09 7.52 6.58
CA THR A 48 -9.46 6.76 7.66
C THR A 48 -9.61 5.24 7.50
N TRP A 49 -10.79 4.77 7.07
CA TRP A 49 -11.01 3.33 6.90
C TRP A 49 -10.52 2.77 5.57
N TYR A 50 -10.61 3.55 4.51
CA TYR A 50 -10.16 3.12 3.21
C TYR A 50 -9.32 4.22 2.55
N PRO A 51 -8.10 3.96 2.13
CA PRO A 51 -7.40 2.65 2.04
C PRO A 51 -6.69 2.19 3.33
N ASN A 52 -6.64 3.00 4.40
CA ASN A 52 -5.77 2.80 5.56
C ASN A 52 -6.01 1.47 6.28
N CYS A 53 -7.27 1.10 6.58
CA CYS A 53 -7.56 -0.18 7.21
C CYS A 53 -7.02 -1.37 6.39
N PHE A 54 -7.11 -1.32 5.06
CA PHE A 54 -6.58 -2.39 4.20
C PHE A 54 -5.06 -2.39 4.15
N GLY A 55 -4.41 -1.22 4.07
CA GLY A 55 -2.96 -1.11 4.07
C GLY A 55 -2.36 -1.45 5.42
N HIS A 56 -2.81 -0.81 6.46
CA HIS A 56 -2.22 -0.97 7.79
C HIS A 56 -2.66 -2.28 8.47
N MET A 57 -3.96 -2.53 8.63
CA MET A 57 -4.43 -3.69 9.37
C MET A 57 -4.23 -5.01 8.61
N ILE A 58 -4.64 -5.08 7.34
CA ILE A 58 -4.64 -6.35 6.62
C ILE A 58 -3.29 -6.60 5.98
N GLU A 59 -2.74 -5.67 5.20
CA GLU A 59 -1.44 -5.84 4.56
C GLU A 59 -0.31 -5.87 5.59
N GLY A 60 -0.31 -4.95 6.56
CA GLY A 60 0.63 -4.93 7.68
C GLY A 60 0.56 -6.21 8.52
N GLY A 61 -0.65 -6.68 8.83
CA GLY A 61 -0.87 -7.93 9.56
C GLY A 61 -0.37 -9.17 8.80
N ILE A 62 -0.66 -9.29 7.50
CA ILE A 62 -0.13 -10.37 6.63
C ILE A 62 1.40 -10.30 6.57
N SER A 63 1.97 -9.11 6.45
CA SER A 63 3.43 -8.91 6.39
C SER A 63 4.10 -9.32 7.69
N SER A 64 3.54 -8.94 8.84
CA SER A 64 4.00 -9.38 10.15
C SER A 64 3.95 -10.90 10.29
N ARG A 65 2.86 -11.53 9.87
CA ARG A 65 2.71 -12.98 9.88
C ARG A 65 3.76 -13.68 9.02
N ARG A 66 3.97 -13.25 7.78
CA ARG A 66 4.98 -13.80 6.88
C ARG A 66 6.39 -13.68 7.47
N LEU A 67 6.72 -12.54 8.07
CA LEU A 67 8.01 -12.34 8.75
C LEU A 67 8.15 -13.31 9.93
N ALA A 68 7.11 -13.48 10.75
CA ALA A 68 7.12 -14.42 11.86
C ALA A 68 7.34 -15.87 11.40
N GLU A 69 6.68 -16.29 10.32
CA GLU A 69 6.85 -17.63 9.76
C GLU A 69 8.26 -17.83 9.21
N LYS A 70 8.81 -16.85 8.50
CA LYS A 70 10.19 -16.88 8.03
C LYS A 70 11.20 -16.99 9.18
N LEU A 71 11.04 -16.18 10.23
CA LEU A 71 11.91 -16.24 11.40
C LEU A 71 11.80 -17.59 12.13
N ARG A 72 10.58 -18.15 12.26
CA ARG A 72 10.39 -19.51 12.83
C ARG A 72 11.09 -20.58 12.01
N SER A 73 10.99 -20.52 10.67
CA SER A 73 11.65 -21.48 9.79
C SER A 73 13.19 -21.42 9.89
N GLN A 74 13.71 -20.31 10.35
CA GLN A 74 15.14 -20.10 10.62
C GLN A 74 15.54 -20.43 12.07
N GLY A 75 14.60 -20.91 12.90
CA GLY A 75 14.85 -21.27 14.28
C GLY A 75 14.96 -20.06 15.23
N VAL A 76 14.54 -18.87 14.83
CA VAL A 76 14.62 -17.68 15.68
C VAL A 76 13.61 -17.80 16.84
N PRO A 77 14.04 -17.74 18.11
CA PRO A 77 13.14 -17.75 19.25
C PRO A 77 12.29 -16.47 19.26
N PHE A 78 11.08 -16.55 19.82
CA PHE A 78 10.16 -15.40 19.90
C PHE A 78 9.87 -14.72 18.54
N ALA A 79 9.89 -15.48 17.44
CA ALA A 79 9.74 -14.99 16.08
C ALA A 79 8.52 -14.05 15.89
N SER A 80 7.38 -14.36 16.53
CA SER A 80 6.18 -13.50 16.44
C SER A 80 6.37 -12.15 17.12
N LEU A 81 7.06 -12.10 18.24
CA LEU A 81 7.36 -10.85 18.94
C LEU A 81 8.30 -9.98 18.11
N PHE A 82 9.38 -10.57 17.57
CA PHE A 82 10.30 -9.85 16.68
C PHE A 82 9.61 -9.34 15.42
N ALA A 83 8.77 -10.15 14.80
CA ALA A 83 8.02 -9.74 13.62
C ALA A 83 7.06 -8.59 13.93
N GLY A 84 6.27 -8.71 15.00
CA GLY A 84 5.33 -7.67 15.44
C GLY A 84 6.06 -6.36 15.77
N THR A 85 7.13 -6.42 16.54
CA THR A 85 7.94 -5.23 16.89
C THR A 85 8.54 -4.58 15.64
N THR A 86 9.06 -5.37 14.69
CA THR A 86 9.61 -4.85 13.43
C THR A 86 8.52 -4.17 12.60
N THR A 87 7.34 -4.78 12.49
CA THR A 87 6.20 -4.19 11.77
C THR A 87 5.77 -2.87 12.41
N MET A 88 5.62 -2.83 13.74
CA MET A 88 5.27 -1.60 14.46
C MET A 88 6.33 -0.50 14.32
N ALA A 89 7.61 -0.86 14.39
CA ALA A 89 8.70 0.10 14.16
C ALA A 89 8.66 0.67 12.75
N ALA A 90 8.40 -0.17 11.73
CA ALA A 90 8.26 0.28 10.35
C ALA A 90 7.04 1.20 10.18
N ALA A 91 5.91 0.89 10.83
CA ALA A 91 4.72 1.73 10.82
C ALA A 91 5.00 3.13 11.42
N VAL A 92 5.62 3.18 12.60
CA VAL A 92 6.02 4.44 13.24
C VAL A 92 6.96 5.26 12.35
N LEU A 93 7.96 4.61 11.73
CA LEU A 93 8.88 5.29 10.80
C LEU A 93 8.16 5.80 9.55
N ASN A 94 7.20 5.03 9.02
CA ASN A 94 6.38 5.46 7.90
C ASN A 94 5.55 6.70 8.24
N GLU A 95 4.89 6.72 9.40
CA GLU A 95 4.16 7.87 9.89
C GLU A 95 5.05 9.11 10.05
N MET A 96 6.25 8.91 10.58
CA MET A 96 7.24 10.00 10.70
C MET A 96 7.66 10.58 9.36
N TYR A 97 7.71 9.74 8.34
CA TYR A 97 8.13 10.12 7.00
C TYR A 97 6.99 10.79 6.22
N THR A 98 5.78 10.26 6.30
CA THR A 98 4.62 10.72 5.52
C THR A 98 4.01 12.02 6.07
N HIS A 99 4.14 12.25 7.39
CA HIS A 99 3.56 13.42 8.06
C HIS A 99 4.59 14.29 8.80
N PRO A 100 5.68 14.73 8.14
CA PRO A 100 6.75 15.47 8.81
C PRO A 100 6.35 16.86 9.33
N THR A 101 5.25 17.42 8.81
CA THR A 101 4.79 18.79 9.12
C THR A 101 3.70 18.84 10.19
N LEU A 102 3.18 17.70 10.63
CA LEU A 102 2.22 17.69 11.73
C LEU A 102 2.94 17.97 13.06
N GLU A 103 2.78 19.19 13.57
CA GLU A 103 3.37 19.62 14.86
C GLU A 103 2.82 18.81 16.02
N HIS A 104 1.55 18.38 15.93
CA HIS A 104 0.85 17.61 16.95
C HIS A 104 0.32 16.29 16.41
N GLY A 105 0.29 15.28 17.26
CA GLY A 105 -0.35 14.00 16.94
C GLY A 105 -1.85 14.16 16.78
N THR A 106 -2.42 13.44 15.82
CA THR A 106 -3.85 13.47 15.50
C THR A 106 -4.53 12.16 15.90
N GLY A 107 -5.86 12.19 16.03
CA GLY A 107 -6.66 10.97 16.20
C GLY A 107 -6.50 10.00 15.06
N GLY A 108 -6.26 10.48 13.83
CA GLY A 108 -5.94 9.65 12.66
C GLY A 108 -4.69 8.81 12.86
N THR A 109 -3.58 9.42 13.23
CA THR A 109 -2.32 8.73 13.52
C THR A 109 -2.46 7.70 14.65
N VAL A 110 -3.24 8.02 15.69
CA VAL A 110 -3.54 7.05 16.77
C VAL A 110 -4.31 5.85 16.22
N THR A 111 -5.30 6.08 15.35
CA THR A 111 -6.06 5.00 14.72
C THR A 111 -5.18 4.12 13.84
N GLU A 112 -4.34 4.70 13.01
CA GLU A 112 -3.44 3.96 12.14
C GLU A 112 -2.48 3.08 12.94
N LEU A 113 -1.77 3.63 13.91
CA LEU A 113 -0.79 2.91 14.70
C LEU A 113 -1.41 1.87 15.65
N TYR A 114 -2.43 2.25 16.42
CA TYR A 114 -2.91 1.40 17.51
C TYR A 114 -4.13 0.55 17.13
N VAL A 115 -4.99 1.03 16.23
CA VAL A 115 -6.15 0.25 15.81
C VAL A 115 -5.81 -0.60 14.59
N PHE A 116 -5.18 -0.01 13.58
CA PHE A 116 -4.92 -0.75 12.34
C PHE A 116 -3.61 -1.54 12.40
N ASP A 117 -2.47 -0.93 12.63
CA ASP A 117 -1.18 -1.64 12.62
C ASP A 117 -1.07 -2.66 13.74
N LEU A 118 -1.24 -2.24 15.00
CA LEU A 118 -1.20 -3.15 16.14
C LEU A 118 -2.34 -4.15 16.09
N GLY A 119 -3.55 -3.71 15.73
CA GLY A 119 -4.70 -4.58 15.53
C GLY A 119 -4.44 -5.65 14.47
N GLY A 120 -3.79 -5.28 13.35
CA GLY A 120 -3.36 -6.20 12.30
C GLY A 120 -2.35 -7.23 12.80
N VAL A 121 -1.32 -6.81 13.52
CA VAL A 121 -0.33 -7.72 14.14
C VAL A 121 -1.02 -8.74 15.05
N ILE A 122 -1.93 -8.28 15.92
CA ILE A 122 -2.68 -9.15 16.85
C ILE A 122 -3.61 -10.08 16.07
N LEU A 123 -4.38 -9.56 15.13
CA LEU A 123 -5.36 -10.30 14.35
C LEU A 123 -4.70 -11.45 13.57
N PHE A 124 -3.61 -11.17 12.86
CA PHE A 124 -2.89 -12.15 12.05
C PHE A 124 -1.93 -13.04 12.85
N SER A 125 -1.74 -12.79 14.14
CA SER A 125 -1.10 -13.75 15.04
C SER A 125 -1.96 -15.01 15.23
N ASN A 126 -3.28 -14.90 15.00
CA ASN A 126 -4.23 -16.01 15.05
C ASN A 126 -4.17 -16.85 13.76
N ASP A 127 -3.91 -18.16 13.91
CA ASP A 127 -3.78 -19.08 12.77
C ASP A 127 -5.07 -19.24 11.96
N ALA A 128 -6.25 -19.17 12.61
CA ALA A 128 -7.53 -19.29 11.89
C ALA A 128 -7.76 -18.06 10.98
N VAL A 129 -7.42 -16.87 11.46
CA VAL A 129 -7.51 -15.64 10.65
C VAL A 129 -6.52 -15.71 9.49
N ALA A 130 -5.26 -16.06 9.76
CA ALA A 130 -4.24 -16.16 8.72
C ALA A 130 -4.66 -17.14 7.62
N ARG A 131 -5.17 -18.32 8.00
CA ARG A 131 -5.70 -19.32 7.04
C ARG A 131 -6.91 -18.82 6.28
N PHE A 132 -7.86 -18.15 6.93
CA PHE A 132 -9.02 -17.59 6.24
C PHE A 132 -8.61 -16.63 5.13
N PHE A 133 -7.68 -15.71 5.40
CA PHE A 133 -7.17 -14.82 4.38
C PHE A 133 -6.38 -15.54 3.28
N ALA A 134 -5.55 -16.51 3.64
CA ALA A 134 -4.73 -17.24 2.68
C ALA A 134 -5.54 -18.24 1.84
N GLU A 135 -6.41 -19.02 2.45
CA GLU A 135 -7.05 -20.18 1.82
C GLU A 135 -8.47 -19.88 1.30
N THR A 136 -9.21 -18.98 1.98
CA THR A 136 -10.58 -18.64 1.57
C THR A 136 -10.63 -17.41 0.69
N LEU A 137 -9.90 -16.36 1.06
CA LEU A 137 -9.86 -15.12 0.30
C LEU A 137 -8.75 -15.10 -0.75
N HIS A 138 -7.85 -16.07 -0.73
CA HIS A 138 -6.65 -16.13 -1.58
C HIS A 138 -5.90 -14.79 -1.60
N ALA A 139 -5.72 -14.22 -0.40
CA ALA A 139 -5.07 -12.93 -0.22
C ALA A 139 -3.58 -13.03 -0.52
N SER A 140 -3.07 -12.10 -1.31
CA SER A 140 -1.66 -12.00 -1.67
C SER A 140 -1.20 -10.56 -1.63
N ILE A 141 0.05 -10.34 -1.22
CA ILE A 141 0.71 -9.04 -1.35
C ILE A 141 1.62 -9.11 -2.55
N TRP A 142 1.34 -8.30 -3.56
CA TRP A 142 2.13 -8.15 -4.77
C TRP A 142 2.83 -6.81 -4.77
N SER A 143 4.11 -6.82 -4.41
CA SER A 143 4.93 -5.63 -4.41
C SER A 143 5.45 -5.34 -5.81
N ASN A 144 5.51 -4.07 -6.18
CA ASN A 144 6.25 -3.64 -7.35
C ASN A 144 7.75 -3.85 -7.14
N GLN A 145 8.52 -3.69 -8.19
CA GLN A 145 9.97 -3.85 -8.16
C GLN A 145 10.64 -2.54 -7.76
N ALA A 146 10.66 -2.24 -6.46
CA ALA A 146 11.29 -1.05 -5.93
C ALA A 146 12.76 -0.95 -6.37
N SER A 147 13.15 0.20 -6.88
CA SER A 147 14.48 0.42 -7.45
C SER A 147 15.00 1.79 -7.06
N LEU A 148 16.30 1.86 -6.74
CA LEU A 148 16.98 3.12 -6.47
C LEU A 148 17.37 3.77 -7.80
N ALA A 149 16.83 4.94 -8.09
CA ALA A 149 17.19 5.72 -9.26
C ALA A 149 18.58 6.36 -9.06
N VAL A 150 19.49 6.12 -10.01
CA VAL A 150 20.85 6.67 -9.99
C VAL A 150 20.93 7.74 -11.09
N PRO A 151 21.43 8.94 -10.80
CA PRO A 151 22.10 9.40 -9.59
C PRO A 151 21.19 10.11 -8.55
N SER A 152 19.87 10.24 -8.76
CA SER A 152 19.01 11.05 -7.89
C SER A 152 18.88 10.48 -6.45
N GLY A 153 19.09 9.18 -6.27
CA GLY A 153 18.90 8.51 -4.99
C GLY A 153 17.43 8.31 -4.60
N GLU A 154 16.51 8.55 -5.53
CA GLU A 154 15.07 8.40 -5.29
C GLU A 154 14.63 6.95 -5.43
N LEU A 155 13.63 6.55 -4.65
CA LEU A 155 13.02 5.23 -4.76
C LEU A 155 11.91 5.26 -5.82
N ALA A 156 12.13 4.54 -6.91
CA ALA A 156 11.18 4.41 -8.01
C ALA A 156 10.44 3.07 -7.96
N ASN A 157 9.27 3.02 -8.59
CA ASN A 157 8.43 1.81 -8.73
C ASN A 157 8.15 1.10 -7.39
N ASN A 158 7.98 1.88 -6.33
CA ASN A 158 7.70 1.38 -4.99
C ASN A 158 6.18 1.42 -4.73
N ALA A 159 5.53 0.28 -4.73
CA ALA A 159 4.13 0.13 -4.33
C ALA A 159 3.86 -1.31 -3.89
N ASN A 160 2.97 -1.47 -2.94
CA ASN A 160 2.38 -2.75 -2.57
C ASN A 160 0.94 -2.82 -3.04
N ASN A 161 0.51 -4.01 -3.42
CA ASN A 161 -0.85 -4.28 -3.84
C ASN A 161 -1.36 -5.48 -3.04
N LEU A 162 -2.34 -5.26 -2.19
CA LEU A 162 -3.07 -6.34 -1.55
C LEU A 162 -4.14 -6.84 -2.53
N VAL A 163 -4.08 -8.12 -2.85
CA VAL A 163 -4.92 -8.75 -3.86
C VAL A 163 -5.72 -9.87 -3.24
N PHE A 164 -6.97 -9.99 -3.67
CA PHE A 164 -7.87 -11.07 -3.31
C PHE A 164 -8.40 -11.74 -4.59
N LYS A 165 -8.45 -13.07 -4.59
CA LYS A 165 -9.05 -13.87 -5.66
C LYS A 165 -10.17 -14.70 -5.06
N LEU A 166 -11.37 -14.13 -5.03
CA LEU A 166 -12.52 -14.76 -4.38
C LEU A 166 -13.15 -15.79 -5.34
N PRO A 167 -13.23 -17.06 -4.97
CA PRO A 167 -13.86 -18.07 -5.81
C PRO A 167 -15.31 -17.70 -6.13
N ILE A 168 -15.71 -17.87 -7.38
CA ILE A 168 -17.09 -17.69 -7.79
C ILE A 168 -17.79 -19.07 -7.69
N PRO A 169 -18.86 -19.20 -6.91
CA PRO A 169 -19.57 -20.47 -6.79
C PRO A 169 -19.94 -21.01 -8.17
N PHE A 170 -19.73 -22.31 -8.38
CA PHE A 170 -20.02 -23.05 -9.63
C PHE A 170 -19.16 -22.66 -10.85
N VAL A 171 -18.17 -21.77 -10.71
CA VAL A 171 -17.26 -21.37 -11.79
C VAL A 171 -15.82 -21.73 -11.41
N SER A 172 -15.35 -22.91 -11.85
CA SER A 172 -14.01 -23.40 -11.50
C SER A 172 -12.86 -22.71 -12.24
N ARG A 173 -13.15 -22.03 -13.35
CA ARG A 173 -12.12 -21.39 -14.19
C ARG A 173 -12.00 -19.88 -14.01
N ALA A 174 -12.73 -19.29 -13.06
CA ALA A 174 -12.66 -17.87 -12.79
C ALA A 174 -12.89 -17.56 -11.32
N SER A 175 -12.33 -16.45 -10.87
CA SER A 175 -12.53 -15.86 -9.55
C SER A 175 -12.82 -14.37 -9.68
N LEU A 176 -13.50 -13.80 -8.71
CA LEU A 176 -13.61 -12.35 -8.58
C LEU A 176 -12.23 -11.81 -8.15
N PHE A 177 -11.75 -10.82 -8.85
CA PHE A 177 -10.48 -10.16 -8.55
C PHE A 177 -10.72 -8.83 -7.86
N LEU A 178 -10.10 -8.62 -6.72
CA LEU A 178 -10.03 -7.35 -6.02
C LEU A 178 -8.57 -7.02 -5.73
N ARG A 179 -8.12 -5.86 -6.17
CA ARG A 179 -6.85 -5.26 -5.78
C ARG A 179 -7.14 -4.01 -4.96
N THR A 180 -6.44 -3.85 -3.85
CA THR A 180 -6.44 -2.62 -3.06
C THR A 180 -5.00 -2.19 -2.78
N ALA A 181 -4.77 -0.89 -2.85
CA ALA A 181 -3.53 -0.19 -2.55
C ALA A 181 -3.92 1.27 -2.25
N VAL A 182 -3.20 2.25 -2.77
CA VAL A 182 -3.61 3.67 -2.77
C VAL A 182 -4.94 3.89 -3.55
N GLY A 183 -5.45 2.87 -4.22
CA GLY A 183 -6.74 2.81 -4.91
C GLY A 183 -7.28 1.39 -4.97
N SER A 184 -8.39 1.17 -5.68
CA SER A 184 -9.02 -0.14 -5.81
C SER A 184 -9.34 -0.49 -7.25
N HIS A 185 -9.11 -1.76 -7.59
CA HIS A 185 -9.56 -2.36 -8.84
C HIS A 185 -10.43 -3.58 -8.56
N LEU A 186 -11.54 -3.65 -9.23
CA LEU A 186 -12.44 -4.80 -9.25
C LEU A 186 -12.42 -5.41 -10.64
N GLY A 187 -12.49 -6.73 -10.73
CA GLY A 187 -12.45 -7.44 -11.99
C GLY A 187 -12.55 -8.95 -11.85
N ALA A 188 -11.87 -9.66 -12.73
CA ALA A 188 -11.90 -11.11 -12.78
C ALA A 188 -10.49 -11.70 -12.94
N THR A 189 -10.28 -12.86 -12.36
CA THR A 189 -9.15 -13.75 -12.62
C THR A 189 -9.64 -14.93 -13.45
N VAL A 190 -8.91 -15.27 -14.50
CA VAL A 190 -9.11 -16.50 -15.28
C VAL A 190 -7.99 -17.48 -14.94
N HIS A 191 -8.36 -18.69 -14.51
CA HIS A 191 -7.42 -19.77 -14.19
C HIS A 191 -7.04 -20.50 -15.47
N LEU A 192 -5.74 -20.44 -15.81
CA LEU A 192 -5.16 -21.04 -16.98
C LEU A 192 -4.51 -22.40 -16.64
N ASN A 193 -4.16 -23.17 -17.65
CA ASN A 193 -3.46 -24.44 -17.45
C ASN A 193 -2.06 -24.22 -16.83
N GLY A 194 -1.56 -25.17 -16.08
CA GLY A 194 -0.22 -25.12 -15.49
C GLY A 194 -0.12 -24.27 -14.22
N GLY A 195 -1.26 -23.91 -13.63
CA GLY A 195 -1.32 -23.10 -12.40
C GLY A 195 -1.08 -21.62 -12.63
N TYR A 196 -1.23 -21.15 -13.86
CA TYR A 196 -1.18 -19.73 -14.19
C TYR A 196 -2.54 -19.08 -14.01
N ASP A 197 -2.53 -17.84 -13.55
CA ASP A 197 -3.71 -16.98 -13.39
C ASP A 197 -3.50 -15.67 -14.14
N LEU A 198 -4.52 -15.26 -14.90
CA LEU A 198 -4.57 -13.96 -15.54
C LEU A 198 -5.67 -13.13 -14.89
N SER A 199 -5.30 -12.05 -14.22
CA SER A 199 -6.22 -11.17 -13.51
C SER A 199 -6.31 -9.81 -14.19
N LEU A 200 -7.53 -9.37 -14.51
CA LEU A 200 -7.82 -8.06 -15.07
C LEU A 200 -8.68 -7.28 -14.08
N GLY A 201 -8.26 -6.06 -13.75
CA GLY A 201 -9.00 -5.16 -12.88
C GLY A 201 -9.15 -3.76 -13.46
N ARG A 202 -10.29 -3.12 -13.18
CA ARG A 202 -10.55 -1.72 -13.47
C ARG A 202 -11.04 -1.02 -12.21
N GLY A 203 -10.65 0.24 -12.06
CA GLY A 203 -11.03 1.02 -10.89
C GLY A 203 -10.49 2.43 -10.91
N ALA A 204 -10.07 2.89 -9.76
CA ALA A 204 -9.53 4.21 -9.59
C ALA A 204 -8.44 4.23 -8.53
N ASP A 205 -7.49 5.14 -8.69
CA ASP A 205 -6.40 5.38 -7.76
C ASP A 205 -6.41 6.82 -7.28
N THR A 206 -5.85 7.02 -6.12
CA THR A 206 -5.58 8.33 -5.55
C THR A 206 -4.45 9.00 -6.31
N ASN A 207 -4.73 10.20 -6.86
CA ASN A 207 -3.75 10.99 -7.59
C ASN A 207 -3.02 11.97 -6.66
N ARG A 208 -3.75 12.63 -5.80
CA ARG A 208 -3.21 13.56 -4.82
C ARG A 208 -4.01 13.48 -3.55
N GLN A 209 -3.31 13.54 -2.45
CA GLN A 209 -3.86 13.71 -1.11
C GLN A 209 -3.47 15.11 -0.64
N ASN A 210 -4.45 15.96 -0.39
CA ASN A 210 -4.22 17.29 0.15
C ASN A 210 -4.79 17.34 1.55
N ILE A 211 -3.96 17.67 2.51
CA ILE A 211 -4.37 17.89 3.91
C ILE A 211 -4.39 19.40 4.12
N ASP A 212 -5.55 19.93 4.48
CA ASP A 212 -5.68 21.32 4.90
C ASP A 212 -4.92 21.49 6.22
N PRO A 213 -3.88 22.33 6.28
CA PRO A 213 -3.04 22.46 7.47
C PRO A 213 -3.77 23.09 8.67
N VAL A 214 -4.90 23.76 8.45
CA VAL A 214 -5.66 24.44 9.51
C VAL A 214 -6.73 23.52 10.07
N THR A 215 -7.48 22.85 9.19
CA THR A 215 -8.63 22.02 9.58
C THR A 215 -8.29 20.56 9.72
N GLY A 216 -7.12 20.12 9.23
CA GLY A 216 -6.76 18.71 9.12
C GLY A 216 -7.62 17.94 8.10
N LYS A 217 -8.47 18.64 7.34
CA LYS A 217 -9.35 18.01 6.38
C LYS A 217 -8.58 17.47 5.20
N GLU A 218 -8.76 16.20 4.94
CA GLU A 218 -8.13 15.51 3.82
C GLU A 218 -9.05 15.50 2.60
N THR A 219 -8.51 15.88 1.46
CA THR A 219 -9.18 15.80 0.16
C THR A 219 -8.34 14.98 -0.81
N VAL A 220 -8.99 14.10 -1.57
CA VAL A 220 -8.33 13.15 -2.46
C VAL A 220 -8.82 13.30 -3.89
N ASP A 221 -7.89 13.58 -4.81
CA ASP A 221 -8.16 13.54 -6.26
C ASP A 221 -8.03 12.09 -6.75
N ILE A 222 -9.05 11.61 -7.44
CA ILE A 222 -9.16 10.22 -7.85
C ILE A 222 -9.14 10.13 -9.37
N ARG A 223 -8.33 9.22 -9.91
CA ARG A 223 -8.17 8.99 -11.34
C ARG A 223 -8.48 7.55 -11.74
N ALA A 224 -9.15 7.40 -12.89
CA ALA A 224 -9.43 6.08 -13.45
C ALA A 224 -8.14 5.33 -13.77
N SER A 225 -8.14 4.03 -13.48
CA SER A 225 -7.01 3.13 -13.69
C SER A 225 -7.48 1.73 -14.06
N ALA A 226 -6.56 0.94 -14.61
CA ALA A 226 -6.77 -0.46 -14.94
C ALA A 226 -5.48 -1.24 -14.75
N SER A 227 -5.59 -2.52 -14.48
CA SER A 227 -4.44 -3.40 -14.26
C SER A 227 -4.65 -4.78 -14.83
N LEU A 228 -3.56 -5.38 -15.31
CA LEU A 228 -3.48 -6.76 -15.75
C LEU A 228 -2.32 -7.42 -15.02
N TYR A 229 -2.55 -8.60 -14.47
CA TYR A 229 -1.54 -9.36 -13.74
C TYR A 229 -1.51 -10.79 -14.26
N LEU A 230 -0.30 -11.30 -14.44
CA LEU A 230 -0.03 -12.72 -14.67
C LEU A 230 0.73 -13.25 -13.46
N ASP A 231 0.20 -14.26 -12.84
CA ASP A 231 0.87 -14.97 -11.74
C ASP A 231 0.82 -16.48 -11.92
N ARG A 232 1.65 -17.18 -11.18
CA ARG A 232 1.65 -18.64 -11.09
C ARG A 232 1.60 -19.02 -9.61
N GLN A 233 0.51 -19.68 -9.22
CA GLN A 233 0.30 -20.12 -7.83
C GLN A 233 0.49 -18.98 -6.81
N GLY A 234 -0.03 -17.78 -7.12
CA GLY A 234 0.10 -16.59 -6.30
C GLY A 234 1.43 -15.82 -6.42
N SER A 235 2.44 -16.38 -7.12
CA SER A 235 3.69 -15.68 -7.40
C SER A 235 3.54 -14.82 -8.64
N LEU A 236 3.64 -13.51 -8.48
CA LEU A 236 3.50 -12.54 -9.57
C LEU A 236 4.66 -12.67 -10.57
N LEU A 237 4.35 -12.86 -11.84
CA LEU A 237 5.30 -12.98 -12.95
C LEU A 237 5.37 -11.71 -13.79
N ALA A 238 4.23 -11.09 -14.06
CA ALA A 238 4.18 -9.85 -14.81
C ALA A 238 2.99 -9.00 -14.36
N SER A 239 3.12 -7.68 -14.47
CA SER A 239 2.02 -6.75 -14.33
C SER A 239 2.07 -5.64 -15.36
N LEU A 240 0.90 -5.22 -15.80
CA LEU A 240 0.70 -4.04 -16.62
C LEU A 240 -0.33 -3.18 -15.92
N TYR A 241 0.03 -1.96 -15.68
CA TYR A 241 -0.78 -1.01 -14.94
C TYR A 241 -0.92 0.28 -15.75
N TRP A 242 -2.15 0.63 -16.08
CA TRP A 242 -2.48 1.89 -16.72
C TRP A 242 -3.15 2.82 -15.71
N SER A 243 -2.67 4.05 -15.64
CA SER A 243 -3.19 5.04 -14.68
C SER A 243 -3.09 6.45 -15.28
N ARG A 244 -3.79 7.38 -14.65
CA ARG A 244 -3.65 8.82 -14.93
C ARG A 244 -3.14 9.58 -13.70
N VAL A 245 -2.59 8.84 -12.73
CA VAL A 245 -2.04 9.38 -11.50
C VAL A 245 -0.63 9.91 -11.75
N ASP A 246 -0.30 11.09 -11.24
CA ASP A 246 1.04 11.70 -11.28
C ASP A 246 1.70 11.65 -12.66
N HIS A 247 0.93 11.97 -13.69
CA HIS A 247 1.37 11.88 -15.09
C HIS A 247 1.77 10.47 -15.56
N ARG A 248 1.72 9.45 -14.71
CA ARG A 248 2.00 8.06 -15.07
C ARG A 248 0.95 7.59 -16.07
N LEU A 249 1.40 7.07 -17.19
CA LEU A 249 0.52 6.53 -18.22
C LEU A 249 0.47 5.00 -18.17
N LEU A 250 1.63 4.38 -18.06
CA LEU A 250 1.78 2.95 -18.10
C LEU A 250 2.95 2.50 -17.23
N THR A 251 2.73 1.47 -16.44
CA THR A 251 3.80 0.74 -15.74
C THR A 251 3.74 -0.71 -16.14
N VAL A 252 4.85 -1.25 -16.60
CA VAL A 252 5.01 -2.67 -16.93
C VAL A 252 6.08 -3.25 -16.02
N ASN A 253 5.79 -4.38 -15.40
CA ASN A 253 6.77 -5.12 -14.61
C ASN A 253 6.87 -6.55 -15.13
N VAL A 254 8.08 -7.05 -15.24
CA VAL A 254 8.41 -8.47 -15.44
C VAL A 254 9.27 -8.89 -14.25
N TYR A 255 8.74 -9.76 -13.43
CA TYR A 255 9.34 -10.10 -12.14
C TYR A 255 10.42 -11.18 -12.27
N PRO A 256 11.36 -11.26 -11.30
CA PRO A 256 12.28 -12.39 -11.21
C PRO A 256 11.51 -13.72 -11.13
N GLY A 257 11.89 -14.68 -11.96
CA GLY A 257 11.15 -15.95 -12.10
C GLY A 257 10.24 -16.02 -13.34
N ALA A 258 9.95 -14.88 -13.98
CA ALA A 258 9.15 -14.88 -15.22
C ALA A 258 9.95 -15.28 -16.45
N LEU A 259 11.09 -14.64 -16.68
CA LEU A 259 12.02 -14.91 -17.79
C LEU A 259 13.36 -15.44 -17.30
N HIS A 260 13.81 -15.00 -16.14
CA HIS A 260 15.06 -15.40 -15.51
C HIS A 260 14.89 -15.44 -13.99
N ASP A 261 15.40 -16.47 -13.33
CA ASP A 261 15.16 -16.69 -11.89
C ASP A 261 15.70 -15.58 -10.98
N GLY A 262 16.76 -14.91 -11.38
CA GLY A 262 17.45 -13.90 -10.56
C GLY A 262 17.06 -12.46 -10.86
N PHE A 263 16.55 -12.17 -12.06
CA PHE A 263 16.38 -10.80 -12.53
C PHE A 263 14.96 -10.52 -12.99
N GLY A 264 14.52 -9.31 -12.72
CA GLY A 264 13.32 -8.71 -13.25
C GLY A 264 13.62 -7.35 -13.88
N ALA A 265 12.67 -6.79 -14.60
CA ALA A 265 12.76 -5.47 -15.20
C ALA A 265 11.42 -4.77 -15.15
N TRP A 266 11.45 -3.45 -15.21
CA TRP A 266 10.23 -2.67 -15.30
C TRP A 266 10.41 -1.44 -16.19
N LEU A 267 9.31 -0.96 -16.73
CA LEU A 267 9.18 0.23 -17.54
C LEU A 267 8.05 1.09 -16.98
N LEU A 268 8.32 2.36 -16.74
CA LEU A 268 7.34 3.37 -16.44
C LEU A 268 7.32 4.40 -17.58
N VAL A 269 6.16 4.59 -18.19
CA VAL A 269 5.94 5.62 -19.21
C VAL A 269 5.13 6.75 -18.57
N THR A 270 5.62 7.98 -18.71
CA THR A 270 4.96 9.19 -18.23
C THR A 270 4.39 9.98 -19.40
N ARG A 271 3.37 10.81 -19.13
CA ARG A 271 2.66 11.53 -20.21
C ARG A 271 3.50 12.61 -20.87
N ASN A 272 4.37 13.28 -20.12
CA ASN A 272 5.09 14.47 -20.58
C ASN A 272 6.60 14.40 -20.33
N GLU A 273 7.11 13.37 -19.66
CA GLU A 273 8.46 13.31 -19.12
C GLU A 273 9.30 12.15 -19.70
N GLY A 274 8.74 11.42 -20.67
CA GLY A 274 9.43 10.29 -21.27
C GLY A 274 9.19 8.97 -20.55
N PHE A 275 10.23 8.21 -20.29
CA PHE A 275 10.12 6.90 -19.65
C PHE A 275 11.26 6.66 -18.67
N GLN A 276 10.99 5.77 -17.71
CA GLN A 276 11.98 5.22 -16.79
C GLN A 276 12.05 3.72 -17.00
N ILE A 277 13.24 3.15 -16.91
CA ILE A 277 13.44 1.71 -16.89
C ILE A 277 14.25 1.33 -15.65
N GLY A 278 13.98 0.17 -15.11
CA GLY A 278 14.75 -0.38 -14.00
C GLY A 278 14.94 -1.88 -14.13
N ILE A 279 16.00 -2.34 -13.49
CA ILE A 279 16.31 -3.76 -13.35
C ILE A 279 16.28 -4.07 -11.86
N SER A 280 15.63 -5.16 -11.51
CA SER A 280 15.59 -5.67 -10.14
C SER A 280 16.25 -7.05 -10.06
N HIS A 281 16.71 -7.36 -8.88
CA HIS A 281 17.20 -8.70 -8.52
C HIS A 281 16.30 -9.24 -7.41
N ARG A 282 16.33 -10.51 -7.10
CA ARG A 282 15.61 -11.12 -5.95
C ARG A 282 15.93 -10.50 -4.59
N SER A 283 16.93 -9.62 -4.50
CA SER A 283 17.13 -8.71 -3.37
C SER A 283 16.02 -7.66 -3.30
N ALA A 284 15.85 -7.05 -2.13
CA ALA A 284 14.76 -6.12 -1.85
C ALA A 284 14.75 -4.84 -2.72
N LEU A 285 15.89 -4.46 -3.31
CA LEU A 285 16.05 -3.25 -4.10
C LEU A 285 16.70 -3.52 -5.45
N GLY A 286 16.19 -2.87 -6.48
CA GLY A 286 16.79 -2.80 -7.81
C GLY A 286 17.43 -1.44 -8.08
N SER A 287 17.93 -1.23 -9.31
CA SER A 287 18.38 0.05 -9.82
C SER A 287 17.51 0.52 -10.99
N ALA A 288 17.37 1.82 -11.15
CA ALA A 288 16.56 2.44 -12.18
C ALA A 288 17.28 3.61 -12.86
N SER A 289 16.86 3.96 -14.07
CA SER A 289 17.24 5.20 -14.73
C SER A 289 16.62 6.40 -14.00
N ALA A 290 17.33 7.53 -13.96
CA ALA A 290 16.74 8.78 -13.54
C ALA A 290 15.71 9.28 -14.59
N PRO A 291 14.67 10.02 -14.18
CA PRO A 291 13.77 10.66 -15.13
C PRO A 291 14.51 11.66 -16.01
N SER A 292 14.16 11.70 -17.28
CA SER A 292 14.65 12.75 -18.19
C SER A 292 13.93 14.05 -17.89
N SER A 293 14.59 14.91 -17.11
CA SER A 293 14.34 16.35 -16.84
C SER A 293 12.90 16.87 -16.59
N HIS A 294 12.75 17.59 -15.47
CA HIS A 294 11.77 18.65 -15.19
C HIS A 294 10.33 18.28 -14.83
N ALA A 295 10.12 17.39 -13.86
CA ALA A 295 9.02 17.56 -12.92
C ALA A 295 9.47 17.08 -11.56
N GLU A 296 9.77 18.04 -10.70
CA GLU A 296 10.11 17.77 -9.31
C GLU A 296 8.90 17.20 -8.57
N VAL A 297 8.78 15.88 -8.52
CA VAL A 297 8.22 15.24 -7.32
C VAL A 297 9.39 15.13 -6.36
N ARG A 298 9.71 16.25 -5.72
CA ARG A 298 10.64 16.26 -4.60
C ARG A 298 9.96 15.55 -3.43
N TRP A 299 10.30 14.32 -3.25
CA TRP A 299 10.24 13.70 -1.93
C TRP A 299 11.48 14.23 -1.18
N PRO A 300 11.32 15.08 -0.17
CA PRO A 300 12.48 15.63 0.53
C PRO A 300 13.13 14.54 1.39
N LEU A 301 14.15 13.87 0.86
CA LEU A 301 14.94 12.93 1.66
C LEU A 301 15.81 13.61 2.72
N TRP A 302 15.95 14.96 2.70
CA TRP A 302 16.66 15.69 3.75
C TRP A 302 16.39 17.20 3.68
N PRO A 303 16.08 17.89 4.79
CA PRO A 303 16.07 19.35 4.80
C PRO A 303 17.49 19.86 4.61
N ARG A 304 17.73 20.63 3.55
CA ARG A 304 19.02 21.32 3.38
C ARG A 304 19.21 22.28 4.56
N PRO A 305 20.37 22.29 5.21
CA PRO A 305 20.66 23.28 6.24
C PRO A 305 20.56 24.68 5.62
N ARG A 306 19.73 25.53 6.22
CA ARG A 306 19.63 26.94 5.83
C ARG A 306 21.01 27.56 6.00
N ALA A 307 21.62 28.02 4.91
CA ALA A 307 22.76 28.88 5.00
C ALA A 307 22.32 30.15 5.76
N ARG A 308 22.91 30.38 6.93
CA ARG A 308 22.80 31.65 7.63
C ARG A 308 23.66 32.63 6.87
N CYS A 309 23.05 33.67 6.31
CA CYS A 309 23.73 34.95 6.06
C CYS A 309 23.69 35.78 7.34
#